data_db86f887f3ea8ca946930c7987bc8439
#
_entry.id   db86f887f3ea8ca946930c7987bc8439
#
_cell.length_a   1.000
_cell.length_b   1.000
_cell.length_c   1.000
_cell.angle_alpha   90.00
_cell.angle_beta   90.00
_cell.angle_gamma   90.00
#
_symmetry.space_group_name_H-M   'P 1'
#
loop_
_entity.id
_entity.type
_entity.pdbx_description
1 polymer ?
#
loop_
_entity_poly.entity_id
_entity_poly.type
_entity_poly.pdbx_seq_one_letter_code
_entity_poly.pdbx_strand_id
1 'polypeptide(L)'
;SGIWQTVWLERVPENYIQSLTITPDYDARTVTVKAHTAKPGGAANLWAVVRAGGVTIAEDWGSDDADRDGEVTLDIPPEHFFPWSPDTPFLYDLTVGTTQGPEEDFDTVHSYFALRKWSCVPDAHGVLRFCLNDQPILLNGLLDQGYWPKGLYTPPSDAAVERELSEVKALGFNLLRKHAKIEPQRWYYHCDKLGLVVWQDMVNGGSAYNLWFVTYLTNVLQPLLRRLPDTEPLWGLLSRGKDASREEYRRELEATVDALRCHPCIGCWVPFNEGWGQFDAAGAVQALRTRDDTRLVDEASGWYDQGGGDVHSLHNYFYPLHVRPQKRTVALSEYGGIAWPMPGHEAP
;
A
#
# COMPACT_ATOMS: atom_id res chain seq x y z
N SER A 1 -4.02 -22.48 5.40
CA SER A 1 -2.78 -22.63 4.64
C SER A 1 -3.08 -23.31 3.31
N GLY A 2 -2.23 -23.08 2.31
CA GLY A 2 -2.37 -23.62 0.97
C GLY A 2 -2.21 -22.54 -0.11
N ILE A 3 -2.34 -22.93 -1.37
CA ILE A 3 -2.31 -22.02 -2.51
C ILE A 3 -3.72 -21.48 -2.72
N TRP A 4 -3.95 -20.22 -2.41
CA TRP A 4 -5.27 -19.58 -2.49
C TRP A 4 -5.35 -18.45 -3.53
N GLN A 5 -4.23 -18.13 -4.18
CA GLN A 5 -4.16 -17.22 -5.32
C GLN A 5 -3.90 -17.97 -6.62
N THR A 6 -4.07 -17.30 -7.75
CA THR A 6 -3.86 -17.87 -9.10
C THR A 6 -2.41 -18.33 -9.27
N VAL A 7 -2.23 -19.50 -9.88
CA VAL A 7 -0.94 -20.02 -10.32
C VAL A 7 -0.97 -20.12 -11.84
N TRP A 8 0.08 -19.64 -12.49
CA TRP A 8 0.20 -19.69 -13.96
C TRP A 8 1.62 -20.06 -14.38
N LEU A 9 1.78 -20.37 -15.66
CA LEU A 9 3.08 -20.63 -16.29
C LEU A 9 3.28 -19.60 -17.38
N GLU A 10 4.50 -19.08 -17.47
CA GLU A 10 4.95 -18.18 -18.51
C GLU A 10 6.14 -18.77 -19.24
N ARG A 11 6.17 -18.58 -20.58
CA ARG A 11 7.36 -18.83 -21.37
C ARG A 11 8.16 -17.55 -21.46
N VAL A 12 9.38 -17.58 -20.97
CA VAL A 12 10.28 -16.43 -20.93
C VAL A 12 11.61 -16.78 -21.60
N PRO A 13 12.38 -15.80 -22.11
CA PRO A 13 13.74 -16.01 -22.57
C PRO A 13 14.67 -16.40 -21.40
N GLU A 14 15.89 -16.81 -21.70
CA GLU A 14 16.86 -17.22 -20.67
C GLU A 14 17.21 -16.09 -19.70
N ASN A 15 17.24 -14.85 -20.21
CA ASN A 15 17.43 -13.65 -19.40
C ASN A 15 16.17 -12.78 -19.49
N TYR A 16 15.22 -13.02 -18.59
CA TYR A 16 13.94 -12.32 -18.55
C TYR A 16 13.90 -11.28 -17.42
N ILE A 17 12.98 -10.34 -17.53
CA ILE A 17 12.68 -9.35 -16.49
C ILE A 17 11.87 -10.03 -15.40
N GLN A 18 12.49 -10.24 -14.23
CA GLN A 18 11.82 -10.85 -13.06
C GLN A 18 10.87 -9.88 -12.36
N SER A 19 11.26 -8.62 -12.27
CA SER A 19 10.46 -7.57 -11.64
C SER A 19 10.89 -6.18 -12.11
N LEU A 20 9.98 -5.22 -11.92
CA LEU A 20 10.23 -3.79 -12.16
C LEU A 20 10.11 -3.03 -10.84
N THR A 21 11.02 -2.09 -10.63
CA THR A 21 10.83 -0.99 -9.68
C THR A 21 10.45 0.24 -10.47
N ILE A 22 9.22 0.75 -10.27
CA ILE A 22 8.69 1.92 -10.96
C ILE A 22 8.53 3.02 -9.91
N THR A 23 9.25 4.13 -10.08
CA THR A 23 9.28 5.24 -9.14
C THR A 23 8.87 6.54 -9.85
N PRO A 24 7.57 6.88 -9.83
CA PRO A 24 7.10 8.15 -10.35
C PRO A 24 7.47 9.29 -9.39
N ASP A 25 7.91 10.42 -9.94
CA ASP A 25 8.10 11.69 -9.22
C ASP A 25 7.11 12.74 -9.75
N TYR A 26 6.17 13.12 -8.90
CA TYR A 26 5.13 14.10 -9.22
C TYR A 26 5.71 15.49 -9.44
N ASP A 27 6.63 15.95 -8.58
CA ASP A 27 7.18 17.30 -8.60
C ASP A 27 8.15 17.47 -9.77
N ALA A 28 9.01 16.48 -10.02
CA ALA A 28 9.90 16.46 -11.17
C ALA A 28 9.18 16.13 -12.49
N ARG A 29 8.00 15.51 -12.44
CA ARG A 29 7.26 14.99 -13.60
C ARG A 29 8.08 13.95 -14.36
N THR A 30 8.66 13.02 -13.63
CA THR A 30 9.45 11.93 -14.19
C THR A 30 8.93 10.57 -13.73
N VAL A 31 9.36 9.53 -14.41
CA VAL A 31 9.26 8.16 -13.91
C VAL A 31 10.62 7.48 -14.09
N THR A 32 11.15 6.95 -13.00
CA THR A 32 12.34 6.12 -13.03
C THR A 32 11.93 4.66 -13.00
N VAL A 33 12.43 3.88 -13.95
CA VAL A 33 12.16 2.46 -14.11
C VAL A 33 13.46 1.69 -13.96
N LYS A 34 13.48 0.73 -13.04
CA LYS A 34 14.58 -0.20 -12.85
C LYS A 34 14.09 -1.62 -13.10
N ALA A 35 14.78 -2.35 -13.99
CA ALA A 35 14.50 -3.76 -14.26
C ALA A 35 15.46 -4.65 -13.45
N HIS A 36 14.86 -5.68 -12.85
CA HIS A 36 15.62 -6.77 -12.21
C HIS A 36 15.48 -8.01 -13.08
N THR A 37 16.61 -8.46 -13.63
CA THR A 37 16.64 -9.58 -14.58
C THR A 37 17.12 -10.87 -13.93
N ALA A 38 16.83 -12.01 -14.57
CA ALA A 38 17.23 -13.34 -14.08
C ALA A 38 18.74 -13.53 -14.02
N LYS A 39 19.50 -12.87 -14.91
CA LYS A 39 20.96 -12.91 -14.90
C LYS A 39 21.52 -11.57 -14.40
N PRO A 40 22.55 -11.57 -13.54
CA PRO A 40 23.25 -10.35 -13.14
C PRO A 40 23.81 -9.61 -14.37
N GLY A 41 23.67 -8.29 -14.40
CA GLY A 41 24.08 -7.45 -15.53
C GLY A 41 23.24 -7.63 -16.79
N GLY A 42 22.14 -8.38 -16.72
CA GLY A 42 21.27 -8.67 -17.84
C GLY A 42 20.34 -7.52 -18.24
N ALA A 43 20.32 -6.45 -17.47
CA ALA A 43 19.54 -5.25 -17.76
C ALA A 43 20.32 -4.15 -18.49
N ALA A 44 21.59 -4.39 -18.87
CA ALA A 44 22.28 -3.52 -19.81
C ALA A 44 21.44 -3.36 -21.09
N ASN A 45 21.31 -2.14 -21.62
CA ASN A 45 20.40 -1.81 -22.73
C ASN A 45 18.91 -1.91 -22.40
N LEU A 46 18.52 -1.56 -21.19
CA LEU A 46 17.12 -1.35 -20.83
C LEU A 46 16.53 -0.22 -21.67
N TRP A 47 15.32 -0.42 -22.18
CA TRP A 47 14.55 0.65 -22.81
C TRP A 47 13.15 0.71 -22.21
N ALA A 48 12.57 1.91 -22.21
CA ALA A 48 11.21 2.09 -21.74
C ALA A 48 10.45 3.08 -22.64
N VAL A 49 9.15 2.84 -22.79
CA VAL A 49 8.22 3.68 -23.54
C VAL A 49 7.01 3.98 -22.69
N VAL A 50 6.66 5.25 -22.56
CA VAL A 50 5.46 5.74 -21.87
C VAL A 50 4.41 6.18 -22.88
N ARG A 51 3.16 5.75 -22.68
CA ARG A 51 2.02 6.19 -23.46
C ARG A 51 0.93 6.80 -22.60
N ALA A 52 0.30 7.82 -23.13
CA ALA A 52 -0.89 8.43 -22.54
C ALA A 52 -2.05 8.32 -23.55
N GLY A 53 -3.11 7.58 -23.20
CA GLY A 53 -4.24 7.35 -24.10
C GLY A 53 -3.84 6.73 -25.45
N GLY A 54 -2.86 5.83 -25.45
CA GLY A 54 -2.34 5.15 -26.64
C GLY A 54 -1.30 5.95 -27.45
N VAL A 55 -1.04 7.21 -27.11
CA VAL A 55 -0.02 8.04 -27.76
C VAL A 55 1.31 7.92 -27.02
N THR A 56 2.40 7.64 -27.71
CA THR A 56 3.75 7.66 -27.13
C THR A 56 4.12 9.10 -26.78
N ILE A 57 4.45 9.33 -25.53
CA ILE A 57 4.78 10.67 -24.99
C ILE A 57 6.23 10.79 -24.50
N ALA A 58 6.85 9.68 -24.16
CA ALA A 58 8.26 9.61 -23.80
C ALA A 58 8.81 8.22 -24.15
N GLU A 59 10.06 8.18 -24.57
CA GLU A 59 10.83 6.95 -24.76
C GLU A 59 12.29 7.25 -24.49
N ASP A 60 12.97 6.33 -23.83
CA ASP A 60 14.39 6.44 -23.57
C ASP A 60 15.04 5.07 -23.42
N TRP A 61 16.37 5.07 -23.54
CA TRP A 61 17.23 3.90 -23.39
C TRP A 61 18.14 4.13 -22.20
N GLY A 62 18.25 3.13 -21.35
CA GLY A 62 19.17 3.19 -20.22
C GLY A 62 20.59 3.45 -20.67
N SER A 63 21.33 4.23 -19.88
CA SER A 63 22.71 4.55 -20.16
C SER A 63 23.61 3.34 -20.01
N ASP A 64 24.68 3.26 -20.82
CA ASP A 64 25.78 2.29 -20.67
C ASP A 64 26.62 2.54 -19.40
N ASP A 65 26.18 3.43 -18.51
CA ASP A 65 26.84 3.73 -17.25
C ASP A 65 26.67 2.55 -16.29
N ALA A 66 27.79 1.92 -15.93
CA ALA A 66 27.83 0.76 -15.05
C ALA A 66 27.18 1.02 -13.67
N ASP A 67 27.09 2.28 -13.23
CA ASP A 67 26.44 2.67 -11.98
C ASP A 67 24.91 2.78 -12.13
N ARG A 68 24.37 2.74 -13.36
CA ARG A 68 22.94 2.81 -13.68
C ARG A 68 22.44 1.57 -14.42
N ASP A 69 23.13 0.46 -14.31
CA ASP A 69 22.74 -0.79 -14.97
C ASP A 69 21.27 -1.15 -14.65
N GLY A 70 20.48 -1.25 -15.71
CA GLY A 70 19.06 -1.57 -15.60
C GLY A 70 18.14 -0.44 -15.14
N GLU A 71 18.53 0.83 -15.24
CA GLU A 71 17.71 1.97 -14.85
C GLU A 71 17.55 2.99 -16.00
N VAL A 72 16.31 3.47 -16.19
CA VAL A 72 15.98 4.55 -17.15
C VAL A 72 15.01 5.53 -16.49
N THR A 73 15.22 6.83 -16.73
CA THR A 73 14.33 7.90 -16.25
C THR A 73 13.75 8.63 -17.44
N LEU A 74 12.41 8.72 -17.50
CA LEU A 74 11.68 9.38 -18.56
C LEU A 74 10.97 10.63 -18.02
N ASP A 75 11.09 11.73 -18.77
CA ASP A 75 10.38 12.98 -18.51
C ASP A 75 8.96 12.91 -19.08
N ILE A 76 7.97 13.34 -18.31
CA ILE A 76 6.59 13.47 -18.75
C ILE A 76 6.34 14.91 -19.20
N PRO A 77 6.05 15.14 -20.48
CA PRO A 77 5.82 16.49 -21.00
C PRO A 77 4.68 17.20 -20.26
N PRO A 78 4.79 18.53 -20.03
CA PRO A 78 3.77 19.29 -19.28
C PRO A 78 2.35 19.13 -19.83
N GLU A 79 2.18 19.06 -21.15
CA GLU A 79 0.91 18.88 -21.84
C GLU A 79 0.28 17.48 -21.65
N HIS A 80 1.09 16.53 -21.19
CA HIS A 80 0.69 15.15 -20.88
C HIS A 80 0.75 14.84 -19.38
N PHE A 81 0.84 15.87 -18.53
CA PHE A 81 0.86 15.73 -17.10
C PHE A 81 -0.58 15.57 -16.55
N PHE A 82 -1.00 14.33 -16.32
CA PHE A 82 -2.32 13.96 -15.83
C PHE A 82 -2.20 13.28 -14.45
N PRO A 83 -2.23 14.05 -13.35
CA PRO A 83 -2.14 13.48 -12.00
C PRO A 83 -3.29 12.54 -11.68
N TRP A 84 -2.96 11.43 -11.03
CA TRP A 84 -3.95 10.49 -10.54
C TRP A 84 -4.66 11.03 -9.31
N SER A 85 -5.98 10.90 -9.30
CA SER A 85 -6.81 11.16 -8.13
C SER A 85 -8.04 10.25 -8.15
N PRO A 86 -8.81 10.15 -7.03
CA PRO A 86 -10.09 9.43 -7.04
C PRO A 86 -11.06 9.87 -8.13
N ASP A 87 -11.07 11.13 -8.49
CA ASP A 87 -11.96 11.69 -9.49
C ASP A 87 -11.42 11.58 -10.92
N THR A 88 -10.10 11.54 -11.06
CA THR A 88 -9.39 11.43 -12.34
C THR A 88 -8.28 10.38 -12.24
N PRO A 89 -8.63 9.09 -12.23
CA PRO A 89 -7.67 8.00 -11.99
C PRO A 89 -6.88 7.67 -13.27
N PHE A 90 -6.07 8.62 -13.74
CA PHE A 90 -5.29 8.47 -14.96
C PHE A 90 -4.09 7.54 -14.75
N LEU A 91 -3.97 6.53 -15.61
CA LEU A 91 -2.84 5.60 -15.65
C LEU A 91 -2.09 5.77 -16.96
N TYR A 92 -0.77 5.89 -16.87
CA TYR A 92 0.12 5.85 -18.04
C TYR A 92 0.47 4.41 -18.35
N ASP A 93 0.40 4.01 -19.62
CA ASP A 93 0.91 2.72 -20.07
C ASP A 93 2.44 2.77 -20.11
N LEU A 94 3.08 1.73 -19.60
CA LEU A 94 4.53 1.58 -19.59
C LEU A 94 4.91 0.28 -20.28
N THR A 95 5.78 0.35 -21.27
CA THR A 95 6.40 -0.82 -21.90
C THR A 95 7.88 -0.78 -21.61
N VAL A 96 8.43 -1.87 -21.10
CA VAL A 96 9.84 -1.99 -20.71
C VAL A 96 10.43 -3.22 -21.40
N GLY A 97 11.62 -3.09 -21.96
CA GLY A 97 12.29 -4.22 -22.59
C GLY A 97 13.80 -4.16 -22.43
N THR A 98 14.42 -5.31 -22.67
CA THR A 98 15.88 -5.49 -22.67
C THR A 98 16.32 -5.94 -24.06
N THR A 99 17.53 -5.54 -24.50
CA THR A 99 18.09 -5.88 -25.80
C THR A 99 19.44 -6.56 -25.72
N GLN A 100 19.69 -7.32 -24.65
CA GLN A 100 20.95 -8.09 -24.57
C GLN A 100 20.86 -9.42 -25.30
N GLY A 101 21.80 -9.63 -26.22
CA GLY A 101 21.99 -10.89 -26.93
C GLY A 101 21.65 -10.79 -28.42
N PRO A 102 21.81 -11.90 -29.18
CA PRO A 102 21.31 -12.00 -30.54
C PRO A 102 19.79 -11.79 -30.53
N GLU A 103 19.21 -11.32 -31.63
CA GLU A 103 17.81 -10.87 -31.79
C GLU A 103 16.70 -11.78 -31.19
N GLU A 104 17.03 -12.97 -30.73
CA GLU A 104 16.10 -13.96 -30.15
C GLU A 104 16.02 -13.91 -28.60
N ASP A 105 16.82 -13.08 -27.91
CA ASP A 105 17.02 -13.13 -26.46
C ASP A 105 16.58 -11.84 -25.72
N PHE A 106 15.61 -11.10 -26.29
CA PHE A 106 15.04 -9.94 -25.62
C PHE A 106 13.72 -10.25 -24.92
N ASP A 107 13.50 -9.63 -23.78
CA ASP A 107 12.24 -9.68 -23.05
C ASP A 107 11.53 -8.33 -23.09
N THR A 108 10.21 -8.37 -23.11
CA THR A 108 9.37 -7.17 -23.09
C THR A 108 8.19 -7.38 -22.16
N VAL A 109 8.03 -6.46 -21.20
CA VAL A 109 6.91 -6.48 -20.26
C VAL A 109 6.08 -5.20 -20.36
N HIS A 110 4.78 -5.37 -20.15
CA HIS A 110 3.83 -4.26 -20.10
C HIS A 110 3.40 -4.01 -18.66
N SER A 111 3.42 -2.77 -18.26
CA SER A 111 3.04 -2.30 -16.93
C SER A 111 2.32 -0.96 -17.04
N TYR A 112 2.13 -0.29 -15.93
CA TYR A 112 1.57 1.06 -15.86
C TYR A 112 2.10 1.78 -14.62
N PHE A 113 1.87 3.08 -14.57
CA PHE A 113 2.11 3.91 -13.39
C PHE A 113 1.18 5.11 -13.37
N ALA A 114 1.20 5.86 -12.28
CA ALA A 114 0.56 7.16 -12.22
C ALA A 114 1.44 8.16 -11.46
N LEU A 115 1.28 9.43 -11.81
CA LEU A 115 1.91 10.55 -11.10
C LEU A 115 0.95 11.02 -10.01
N ARG A 116 1.38 10.98 -8.77
CA ARG A 116 0.63 11.48 -7.62
C ARG A 116 1.56 11.78 -6.46
N LYS A 117 1.12 12.66 -5.55
CA LYS A 117 1.87 13.06 -4.36
C LYS A 117 0.96 13.10 -3.14
N TRP A 118 1.34 12.36 -2.10
CA TRP A 118 0.69 12.43 -0.79
C TRP A 118 1.46 13.35 0.15
N SER A 119 0.76 14.16 0.92
CA SER A 119 1.36 15.03 1.93
C SER A 119 0.38 15.34 3.07
N CYS A 120 0.92 15.87 4.17
CA CYS A 120 0.16 16.43 5.27
C CYS A 120 0.53 17.90 5.44
N VAL A 121 -0.38 18.81 5.11
CA VAL A 121 -0.11 20.26 5.06
C VAL A 121 -1.08 21.01 5.98
N PRO A 122 -0.63 22.02 6.73
CA PRO A 122 -1.53 22.83 7.55
C PRO A 122 -2.46 23.70 6.68
N ASP A 123 -3.73 23.72 7.05
CA ASP A 123 -4.71 24.64 6.47
C ASP A 123 -4.51 26.07 7.01
N ALA A 124 -5.38 27.01 6.59
CA ALA A 124 -5.34 28.41 7.02
C ALA A 124 -5.50 28.61 8.54
N HIS A 125 -5.95 27.59 9.26
CA HIS A 125 -6.09 27.58 10.72
C HIS A 125 -4.97 26.81 11.43
N GLY A 126 -3.95 26.37 10.70
CA GLY A 126 -2.85 25.57 11.22
C GLY A 126 -3.19 24.11 11.51
N VAL A 127 -4.32 23.61 11.05
CA VAL A 127 -4.74 22.22 11.21
C VAL A 127 -4.20 21.39 10.05
N LEU A 128 -3.43 20.35 10.36
CA LEU A 128 -2.89 19.44 9.34
C LEU A 128 -4.00 18.68 8.61
N ARG A 129 -3.95 18.70 7.28
CA ARG A 129 -4.88 18.02 6.38
C ARG A 129 -4.14 17.02 5.51
N PHE A 130 -4.81 15.93 5.17
CA PHE A 130 -4.37 15.08 4.08
C PHE A 130 -4.47 15.84 2.78
N CYS A 131 -3.40 15.80 1.99
CA CYS A 131 -3.36 16.39 0.67
C CYS A 131 -2.94 15.34 -0.36
N LEU A 132 -3.61 15.36 -1.50
CA LEU A 132 -3.24 14.62 -2.70
C LEU A 132 -2.96 15.65 -3.80
N ASN A 133 -1.78 15.56 -4.42
CA ASN A 133 -1.37 16.50 -5.47
C ASN A 133 -1.46 17.96 -5.02
N ASP A 134 -0.98 18.23 -3.80
CA ASP A 134 -0.98 19.53 -3.13
C ASP A 134 -2.38 20.12 -2.84
N GLN A 135 -3.46 19.34 -3.04
CA GLN A 135 -4.82 19.74 -2.74
C GLN A 135 -5.38 18.97 -1.53
N PRO A 136 -6.03 19.65 -0.58
CA PRO A 136 -6.69 18.98 0.54
C PRO A 136 -7.72 17.96 0.04
N ILE A 137 -7.71 16.77 0.64
CA ILE A 137 -8.64 15.70 0.31
C ILE A 137 -9.34 15.20 1.58
N LEU A 138 -10.64 14.98 1.50
CA LEU A 138 -11.40 14.27 2.51
C LEU A 138 -11.39 12.77 2.14
N LEU A 139 -10.81 11.96 3.02
CA LEU A 139 -10.84 10.51 2.91
C LEU A 139 -12.07 9.97 3.63
N ASN A 140 -13.00 9.39 2.88
CA ASN A 140 -14.21 8.75 3.37
C ASN A 140 -14.18 7.28 2.95
N GLY A 141 -14.02 6.36 3.92
CA GLY A 141 -13.69 5.00 3.62
C GLY A 141 -14.42 3.94 4.41
N LEU A 142 -14.18 2.71 3.99
CA LEU A 142 -14.64 1.48 4.61
C LEU A 142 -13.45 0.63 5.06
N LEU A 143 -13.61 -0.09 6.18
CA LEU A 143 -12.71 -1.16 6.57
C LEU A 143 -13.06 -2.41 5.74
N ASP A 144 -12.06 -2.94 5.03
CA ASP A 144 -12.22 -4.09 4.14
C ASP A 144 -11.29 -5.22 4.57
N GLN A 145 -11.86 -6.31 5.07
CA GLN A 145 -11.12 -7.52 5.46
C GLN A 145 -11.01 -8.54 4.33
N GLY A 146 -11.66 -8.30 3.19
CA GLY A 146 -11.52 -9.09 1.97
C GLY A 146 -12.04 -10.53 2.07
N TYR A 147 -13.12 -10.76 2.81
CA TYR A 147 -13.75 -12.06 2.90
C TYR A 147 -14.91 -12.22 1.91
N TRP A 148 -14.96 -13.37 1.27
CA TRP A 148 -16.02 -13.74 0.33
C TRP A 148 -16.86 -14.90 0.88
N PRO A 149 -18.19 -14.87 0.72
CA PRO A 149 -19.08 -15.88 1.33
C PRO A 149 -18.75 -17.34 0.99
N LYS A 150 -18.27 -17.60 -0.23
CA LYS A 150 -17.92 -18.95 -0.70
C LYS A 150 -16.43 -19.20 -0.81
N GLY A 151 -15.67 -18.17 -1.19
CA GLY A 151 -14.24 -18.28 -1.46
C GLY A 151 -13.34 -17.95 -0.28
N LEU A 152 -13.92 -17.48 0.83
CA LEU A 152 -13.20 -16.98 2.02
C LEU A 152 -12.20 -15.89 1.62
N TYR A 153 -10.93 -16.21 1.47
CA TYR A 153 -9.88 -15.26 1.06
C TYR A 153 -9.83 -15.01 -0.46
N THR A 154 -10.53 -15.81 -1.27
CA THR A 154 -10.44 -15.74 -2.72
C THR A 154 -11.73 -15.19 -3.32
N PRO A 155 -11.67 -14.09 -4.08
CA PRO A 155 -12.83 -13.59 -4.81
C PRO A 155 -13.27 -14.61 -5.88
N PRO A 156 -14.57 -14.67 -6.19
CA PRO A 156 -15.09 -15.65 -7.16
C PRO A 156 -14.66 -15.34 -8.61
N SER A 157 -14.39 -14.09 -8.93
CA SER A 157 -13.92 -13.64 -10.25
C SER A 157 -13.44 -12.18 -10.20
N ASP A 158 -12.68 -11.75 -11.21
CA ASP A 158 -12.31 -10.33 -11.38
C ASP A 158 -13.54 -9.43 -11.55
N ALA A 159 -14.54 -9.88 -12.27
CA ALA A 159 -15.79 -9.14 -12.44
C ALA A 159 -16.55 -8.94 -11.10
N ALA A 160 -16.41 -9.86 -10.13
CA ALA A 160 -16.98 -9.67 -8.80
C ALA A 160 -16.22 -8.59 -8.02
N VAL A 161 -14.89 -8.60 -8.10
CA VAL A 161 -14.04 -7.55 -7.49
C VAL A 161 -14.36 -6.18 -8.09
N GLU A 162 -14.37 -6.07 -9.42
CA GLU A 162 -14.66 -4.79 -10.11
C GLU A 162 -16.04 -4.25 -9.75
N ARG A 163 -17.05 -5.12 -9.63
CA ARG A 163 -18.39 -4.73 -9.21
C ARG A 163 -18.40 -4.22 -7.77
N GLU A 164 -17.81 -4.96 -6.83
CA GLU A 164 -17.73 -4.56 -5.42
C GLU A 164 -17.08 -3.18 -5.28
N LEU A 165 -15.92 -2.98 -5.90
CA LEU A 165 -15.20 -1.71 -5.86
C LEU A 165 -15.98 -0.56 -6.52
N SER A 166 -16.68 -0.85 -7.62
CA SER A 166 -17.53 0.13 -8.30
C SER A 166 -18.74 0.53 -7.45
N GLU A 167 -19.35 -0.43 -6.74
CA GLU A 167 -20.45 -0.16 -5.81
C GLU A 167 -19.99 0.68 -4.60
N VAL A 168 -18.82 0.38 -4.03
CA VAL A 168 -18.20 1.18 -2.97
C VAL A 168 -18.04 2.64 -3.41
N LYS A 169 -17.50 2.84 -4.62
CA LYS A 169 -17.33 4.19 -5.18
C LYS A 169 -18.66 4.87 -5.46
N ALA A 170 -19.65 4.17 -5.99
CA ALA A 170 -20.98 4.70 -6.26
C ALA A 170 -21.73 5.13 -4.99
N LEU A 171 -21.43 4.52 -3.84
CA LEU A 171 -21.93 4.93 -2.53
C LEU A 171 -21.24 6.19 -1.97
N GLY A 172 -20.24 6.75 -2.67
CA GLY A 172 -19.54 7.99 -2.29
C GLY A 172 -18.30 7.77 -1.43
N PHE A 173 -17.81 6.53 -1.31
CA PHE A 173 -16.53 6.24 -0.67
C PHE A 173 -15.40 6.42 -1.67
N ASN A 174 -14.28 6.94 -1.19
CA ASN A 174 -13.06 7.11 -1.98
C ASN A 174 -11.85 6.39 -1.38
N LEU A 175 -12.04 5.67 -0.27
CA LEU A 175 -11.00 4.97 0.47
C LEU A 175 -11.46 3.56 0.87
N LEU A 176 -10.55 2.60 0.75
CA LEU A 176 -10.64 1.30 1.40
C LEU A 176 -9.43 1.12 2.31
N ARG A 177 -9.65 0.81 3.59
CA ARG A 177 -8.59 0.31 4.44
C ARG A 177 -8.57 -1.20 4.35
N LYS A 178 -7.55 -1.75 3.68
CA LYS A 178 -7.35 -3.20 3.55
C LYS A 178 -6.74 -3.72 4.84
N HIS A 179 -7.60 -4.31 5.67
CA HIS A 179 -7.28 -4.68 7.05
C HIS A 179 -6.61 -6.04 7.13
N ALA A 180 -5.32 -6.01 7.52
CA ALA A 180 -4.48 -7.18 7.82
C ALA A 180 -4.47 -8.28 6.73
N LYS A 181 -4.70 -7.91 5.48
CA LYS A 181 -4.73 -8.82 4.32
C LYS A 181 -4.01 -8.20 3.13
N ILE A 182 -3.28 -9.02 2.39
CA ILE A 182 -2.70 -8.67 1.08
C ILE A 182 -3.55 -9.36 0.02
N GLU A 183 -4.09 -8.56 -0.90
CA GLU A 183 -4.87 -9.05 -2.02
C GLU A 183 -3.97 -9.45 -3.22
N PRO A 184 -4.46 -10.22 -4.19
CA PRO A 184 -3.81 -10.33 -5.48
C PRO A 184 -3.61 -8.97 -6.13
N GLN A 185 -2.50 -8.75 -6.83
CA GLN A 185 -2.17 -7.45 -7.45
C GLN A 185 -3.27 -6.89 -8.35
N ARG A 186 -4.07 -7.76 -9.01
CA ARG A 186 -5.22 -7.36 -9.82
C ARG A 186 -6.29 -6.60 -9.04
N TRP A 187 -6.44 -6.85 -7.72
CA TRP A 187 -7.36 -6.10 -6.88
C TRP A 187 -6.90 -4.64 -6.74
N TYR A 188 -5.61 -4.42 -6.53
CA TYR A 188 -5.05 -3.07 -6.48
C TYR A 188 -5.11 -2.38 -7.84
N TYR A 189 -4.89 -3.12 -8.94
CA TYR A 189 -5.08 -2.58 -10.29
C TYR A 189 -6.51 -2.07 -10.51
N HIS A 190 -7.53 -2.78 -10.03
CA HIS A 190 -8.90 -2.28 -10.09
C HIS A 190 -9.09 -1.03 -9.23
N CYS A 191 -8.47 -0.93 -8.06
CA CYS A 191 -8.47 0.30 -7.25
C CYS A 191 -7.77 1.45 -7.98
N ASP A 192 -6.60 1.19 -8.60
CA ASP A 192 -5.86 2.16 -9.40
C ASP A 192 -6.72 2.74 -10.53
N LYS A 193 -7.39 1.86 -11.25
CA LYS A 193 -8.23 2.19 -12.41
C LYS A 193 -9.53 2.90 -12.04
N LEU A 194 -10.14 2.50 -10.94
CA LEU A 194 -11.40 3.07 -10.45
C LEU A 194 -11.21 4.34 -9.61
N GLY A 195 -10.00 4.65 -9.17
CA GLY A 195 -9.72 5.78 -8.30
C GLY A 195 -10.21 5.57 -6.87
N LEU A 196 -9.88 4.42 -6.28
CA LEU A 196 -10.08 4.15 -4.87
C LEU A 196 -8.74 4.18 -4.16
N VAL A 197 -8.61 5.05 -3.16
CA VAL A 197 -7.42 5.09 -2.30
C VAL A 197 -7.39 3.83 -1.43
N VAL A 198 -6.21 3.31 -1.19
CA VAL A 198 -6.01 2.16 -0.30
C VAL A 198 -5.10 2.56 0.86
N TRP A 199 -5.54 2.30 2.09
CA TRP A 199 -4.68 2.20 3.25
C TRP A 199 -4.39 0.71 3.46
N GLN A 200 -3.13 0.35 3.35
CA GLN A 200 -2.71 -1.04 3.40
C GLN A 200 -2.12 -1.39 4.75
N ASP A 201 -2.85 -2.21 5.51
CA ASP A 201 -2.33 -2.80 6.73
C ASP A 201 -1.34 -3.92 6.40
N MET A 202 -0.27 -4.01 7.19
CA MET A 202 0.59 -5.17 7.17
C MET A 202 -0.10 -6.36 7.83
N VAL A 203 0.20 -7.56 7.37
CA VAL A 203 -0.34 -8.79 7.96
C VAL A 203 0.25 -8.97 9.36
N ASN A 204 -0.60 -8.85 10.37
CA ASN A 204 -0.21 -9.06 11.75
C ASN A 204 -0.35 -10.54 12.14
N GLY A 205 0.56 -10.98 12.95
CA GLY A 205 0.57 -12.35 13.46
C GLY A 205 1.56 -12.44 14.61
N GLY A 206 1.67 -13.59 15.23
CA GLY A 206 2.59 -13.82 16.35
C GLY A 206 2.28 -15.10 17.06
N SER A 207 2.58 -15.18 18.37
CA SER A 207 2.13 -16.27 19.22
C SER A 207 0.63 -16.12 19.54
N ALA A 208 0.05 -17.09 20.24
CA ALA A 208 -1.33 -16.97 20.73
C ALA A 208 -1.53 -15.68 21.53
N TYR A 209 -2.57 -14.92 21.19
CA TYR A 209 -2.88 -13.65 21.84
C TYR A 209 -3.49 -13.86 23.22
N ASN A 210 -3.06 -13.04 24.18
CA ASN A 210 -3.79 -12.88 25.42
C ASN A 210 -4.98 -11.93 25.19
N LEU A 211 -6.14 -12.49 24.85
CA LEU A 211 -7.35 -11.75 24.51
C LEU A 211 -7.79 -10.78 25.61
N TRP A 212 -7.56 -11.14 26.89
CA TRP A 212 -7.84 -10.24 27.99
C TRP A 212 -7.04 -8.95 27.90
N PHE A 213 -5.77 -9.06 27.55
CA PHE A 213 -4.89 -7.90 27.44
C PHE A 213 -5.14 -7.12 26.15
N VAL A 214 -5.06 -7.76 24.98
CA VAL A 214 -5.14 -7.05 23.70
C VAL A 214 -6.54 -6.56 23.35
N THR A 215 -7.61 -7.22 23.82
CA THR A 215 -8.99 -6.83 23.50
C THR A 215 -9.67 -6.10 24.64
N TYR A 216 -9.88 -6.78 25.79
CA TYR A 216 -10.74 -6.22 26.83
C TYR A 216 -10.07 -5.10 27.60
N LEU A 217 -8.86 -5.30 28.08
CA LEU A 217 -8.15 -4.27 28.87
C LEU A 217 -7.86 -3.03 28.05
N THR A 218 -7.46 -3.22 26.79
CA THR A 218 -7.14 -2.13 25.87
C THR A 218 -8.35 -1.28 25.59
N ASN A 219 -9.51 -1.86 25.28
CA ASN A 219 -10.74 -1.11 25.01
C ASN A 219 -11.23 -0.33 26.24
N VAL A 220 -11.12 -0.90 27.46
CA VAL A 220 -11.57 -0.22 28.69
C VAL A 220 -10.58 0.85 29.15
N LEU A 221 -9.26 0.62 29.01
CA LEU A 221 -8.22 1.51 29.47
C LEU A 221 -7.56 2.32 28.34
N GLN A 222 -8.22 2.43 27.19
CA GLN A 222 -7.74 3.11 26.00
C GLN A 222 -6.99 4.43 26.27
N PRO A 223 -7.49 5.37 27.09
CA PRO A 223 -6.81 6.63 27.34
C PRO A 223 -5.45 6.49 28.05
N LEU A 224 -5.28 5.45 28.87
CA LEU A 224 -4.07 5.16 29.62
C LEU A 224 -3.06 4.36 28.79
N LEU A 225 -3.55 3.36 28.03
CA LEU A 225 -2.72 2.44 27.26
C LEU A 225 -2.24 3.03 25.93
N ARG A 226 -2.89 4.09 25.46
CA ARG A 226 -2.64 4.70 24.15
C ARG A 226 -1.19 5.14 23.94
N ARG A 227 -0.45 5.43 25.03
CA ARG A 227 0.92 5.94 25.03
C ARG A 227 1.88 5.04 25.80
N LEU A 228 1.53 3.79 26.05
CA LEU A 228 2.49 2.88 26.66
C LEU A 228 3.70 2.72 25.73
N PRO A 229 4.92 2.80 26.28
CA PRO A 229 6.12 2.61 25.50
C PRO A 229 6.18 1.23 24.87
N ASP A 230 6.47 1.19 23.59
CA ASP A 230 6.68 -0.03 22.82
C ASP A 230 8.08 -0.60 23.10
N THR A 231 8.21 -1.31 24.22
CA THR A 231 9.46 -1.88 24.72
C THR A 231 9.38 -3.40 24.82
N GLU A 232 10.52 -4.07 24.87
CA GLU A 232 10.63 -5.55 24.91
C GLU A 232 9.67 -6.26 25.88
N PRO A 233 9.49 -5.83 27.14
CA PRO A 233 8.53 -6.47 28.02
C PRO A 233 7.10 -6.45 27.49
N LEU A 234 6.69 -5.38 26.80
CA LEU A 234 5.37 -5.25 26.21
C LEU A 234 5.21 -6.11 24.95
N TRP A 235 6.28 -6.32 24.18
CA TRP A 235 6.22 -7.15 22.97
C TRP A 235 5.74 -8.58 23.24
N GLY A 236 6.14 -9.14 24.39
CA GLY A 236 5.66 -10.46 24.84
C GLY A 236 4.15 -10.48 25.10
N LEU A 237 3.61 -9.42 25.73
CA LEU A 237 2.18 -9.27 26.00
C LEU A 237 1.37 -9.05 24.70
N LEU A 238 1.98 -8.40 23.71
CA LEU A 238 1.42 -8.18 22.37
C LEU A 238 1.71 -9.33 21.40
N SER A 239 2.17 -10.50 21.92
CA SER A 239 2.39 -11.74 21.15
C SER A 239 3.59 -11.74 20.20
N ARG A 240 4.55 -10.83 20.37
CA ARG A 240 5.79 -10.71 19.60
C ARG A 240 7.08 -10.92 20.43
N GLY A 241 7.00 -11.66 21.51
CA GLY A 241 8.15 -11.91 22.37
C GLY A 241 9.30 -12.73 21.75
N LYS A 242 9.05 -13.48 20.65
CA LYS A 242 10.06 -14.33 19.99
C LYS A 242 10.78 -13.57 18.87
N ASP A 243 12.12 -13.62 18.87
CA ASP A 243 12.95 -12.97 17.84
C ASP A 243 12.63 -13.46 16.43
N ALA A 244 12.49 -14.77 16.23
CA ALA A 244 12.14 -15.33 14.92
C ALA A 244 10.82 -14.79 14.36
N SER A 245 9.81 -14.53 15.22
CA SER A 245 8.55 -13.96 14.78
C SER A 245 8.68 -12.49 14.41
N ARG A 246 9.56 -11.73 15.09
CA ARG A 246 9.82 -10.34 14.74
C ARG A 246 10.59 -10.22 13.43
N GLU A 247 11.57 -11.12 13.22
CA GLU A 247 12.35 -11.17 11.99
C GLU A 247 11.49 -11.58 10.78
N GLU A 248 10.60 -12.55 10.95
CA GLU A 248 9.62 -12.93 9.93
C GLU A 248 8.74 -11.74 9.54
N TYR A 249 8.20 -11.00 10.52
CA TYR A 249 7.39 -9.81 10.25
C TYR A 249 8.16 -8.74 9.48
N ARG A 250 9.42 -8.45 9.84
CA ARG A 250 10.24 -7.46 9.11
C ARG A 250 10.43 -7.86 7.66
N ARG A 251 10.74 -9.12 7.38
CA ARG A 251 10.87 -9.63 6.01
C ARG A 251 9.56 -9.55 5.23
N GLU A 252 8.43 -9.88 5.86
CA GLU A 252 7.12 -9.80 5.23
C GLU A 252 6.70 -8.35 4.96
N LEU A 253 6.99 -7.42 5.88
CA LEU A 253 6.74 -6.00 5.69
C LEU A 253 7.50 -5.48 4.46
N GLU A 254 8.80 -5.78 4.38
CA GLU A 254 9.64 -5.38 3.25
C GLU A 254 9.14 -5.98 1.93
N ALA A 255 8.86 -7.27 1.91
CA ALA A 255 8.35 -7.97 0.73
C ALA A 255 6.98 -7.42 0.28
N THR A 256 6.11 -7.05 1.23
CA THR A 256 4.82 -6.43 0.94
C THR A 256 4.99 -5.09 0.25
N VAL A 257 5.88 -4.23 0.77
CA VAL A 257 6.15 -2.94 0.13
C VAL A 257 6.73 -3.13 -1.27
N ASP A 258 7.73 -4.01 -1.41
CA ASP A 258 8.35 -4.27 -2.71
C ASP A 258 7.35 -4.78 -3.75
N ALA A 259 6.40 -5.63 -3.34
CA ALA A 259 5.37 -6.16 -4.22
C ALA A 259 4.29 -5.13 -4.60
N LEU A 260 3.96 -4.20 -3.72
CA LEU A 260 2.76 -3.35 -3.87
C LEU A 260 3.05 -1.87 -4.13
N ARG A 261 4.27 -1.38 -3.92
CA ARG A 261 4.59 0.05 -4.09
C ARG A 261 4.42 0.58 -5.52
N CYS A 262 4.29 -0.30 -6.52
CA CYS A 262 3.96 0.10 -7.89
C CYS A 262 2.51 0.61 -8.03
N HIS A 263 1.61 0.27 -7.10
CA HIS A 263 0.20 0.63 -7.17
C HIS A 263 -0.05 2.07 -6.68
N PRO A 264 -0.49 3.00 -7.54
CA PRO A 264 -0.73 4.39 -7.16
C PRO A 264 -1.88 4.58 -6.17
N CYS A 265 -2.84 3.67 -6.11
CA CYS A 265 -3.95 3.73 -5.16
C CYS A 265 -3.51 3.68 -3.70
N ILE A 266 -2.38 3.02 -3.40
CA ILE A 266 -1.90 2.94 -2.03
C ILE A 266 -1.43 4.32 -1.58
N GLY A 267 -2.15 4.90 -0.61
CA GLY A 267 -1.86 6.21 -0.05
C GLY A 267 -1.20 6.17 1.32
N CYS A 268 -1.37 5.08 2.05
CA CYS A 268 -0.83 4.93 3.41
C CYS A 268 -0.47 3.48 3.72
N TRP A 269 0.69 3.29 4.35
CA TRP A 269 1.10 2.03 4.97
C TRP A 269 0.74 2.02 6.45
N VAL A 270 0.16 0.92 6.93
CA VAL A 270 -0.24 0.75 8.32
C VAL A 270 0.47 -0.48 8.91
N PRO A 271 1.63 -0.32 9.56
CA PRO A 271 2.39 -1.46 10.07
C PRO A 271 1.69 -2.18 11.22
N PHE A 272 0.98 -1.46 12.11
CA PHE A 272 0.33 -2.08 13.26
C PHE A 272 -1.10 -1.57 13.45
N ASN A 273 -1.97 -2.50 13.86
CA ASN A 273 -3.35 -2.21 14.20
C ASN A 273 -3.64 -2.66 15.63
N GLU A 274 -4.18 -1.75 16.48
CA GLU A 274 -4.70 -2.01 17.83
C GLU A 274 -3.75 -2.80 18.75
N GLY A 275 -2.44 -2.70 18.51
CA GLY A 275 -1.43 -3.42 19.28
C GLY A 275 -1.35 -4.93 19.00
N TRP A 276 -2.11 -5.47 18.04
CA TRP A 276 -2.05 -6.88 17.65
C TRP A 276 -0.68 -7.20 17.04
N GLY A 277 0.17 -7.85 17.82
CA GLY A 277 1.53 -8.20 17.37
C GLY A 277 2.47 -7.00 17.21
N GLN A 278 2.18 -5.87 17.82
CA GLN A 278 3.02 -4.67 17.74
C GLN A 278 4.34 -4.85 18.48
N PHE A 279 5.40 -4.35 17.87
CA PHE A 279 6.74 -4.25 18.45
C PHE A 279 7.55 -3.25 17.64
N ASP A 280 8.47 -2.51 18.28
CA ASP A 280 9.43 -1.64 17.61
C ASP A 280 8.80 -0.80 16.47
N ALA A 281 7.69 -0.11 16.78
CA ALA A 281 6.91 0.61 15.79
C ALA A 281 7.73 1.69 15.08
N ALA A 282 8.65 2.34 15.79
CA ALA A 282 9.56 3.32 15.20
C ALA A 282 10.50 2.68 14.17
N GLY A 283 11.03 1.49 14.45
CA GLY A 283 11.83 0.72 13.49
C GLY A 283 11.02 0.30 12.26
N ALA A 284 9.75 -0.07 12.42
CA ALA A 284 8.87 -0.38 11.31
C ALA A 284 8.61 0.85 10.40
N VAL A 285 8.37 2.04 10.98
CA VAL A 285 8.25 3.30 10.22
C VAL A 285 9.54 3.59 9.43
N GLN A 286 10.69 3.42 10.05
CA GLN A 286 11.99 3.62 9.40
C GLN A 286 12.17 2.66 8.21
N ALA A 287 11.85 1.38 8.37
CA ALA A 287 11.92 0.39 7.32
C ALA A 287 11.00 0.74 6.14
N LEU A 288 9.76 1.14 6.43
CA LEU A 288 8.82 1.60 5.41
C LEU A 288 9.37 2.78 4.61
N ARG A 289 9.84 3.83 5.29
CA ARG A 289 10.36 5.04 4.63
C ARG A 289 11.62 4.79 3.82
N THR A 290 12.45 3.84 4.23
CA THR A 290 13.64 3.45 3.46
C THR A 290 13.26 2.78 2.14
N ARG A 291 12.14 2.04 2.12
CA ARG A 291 11.67 1.34 0.93
C ARG A 291 10.72 2.16 0.06
N ASP A 292 9.92 3.01 0.70
CA ASP A 292 8.91 3.83 0.04
C ASP A 292 8.60 5.08 0.87
N ASP A 293 9.16 6.20 0.48
CA ASP A 293 8.95 7.52 1.09
C ASP A 293 7.82 8.33 0.42
N THR A 294 7.14 7.75 -0.57
CA THR A 294 6.10 8.41 -1.38
C THR A 294 4.69 8.23 -0.83
N ARG A 295 4.52 7.47 0.25
CA ARG A 295 3.24 7.22 0.95
C ARG A 295 3.28 7.74 2.38
N LEU A 296 2.10 8.00 2.90
CA LEU A 296 1.92 8.27 4.32
C LEU A 296 2.14 7.00 5.14
N VAL A 297 2.43 7.17 6.43
CA VAL A 297 2.55 6.07 7.38
C VAL A 297 1.66 6.33 8.59
N ASP A 298 0.75 5.41 8.89
CA ASP A 298 -0.02 5.32 10.14
C ASP A 298 0.65 4.29 11.04
N GLU A 299 1.57 4.73 11.90
CA GLU A 299 2.51 3.90 12.68
C GLU A 299 1.82 2.80 13.48
N ALA A 300 0.77 3.18 14.22
CA ALA A 300 0.04 2.31 15.14
C ALA A 300 -1.42 2.76 15.17
N SER A 301 -2.23 2.12 14.34
CA SER A 301 -3.63 2.47 14.21
C SER A 301 -4.40 2.14 15.48
N GLY A 302 -4.97 3.15 16.11
CA GLY A 302 -5.80 3.05 17.31
C GLY A 302 -5.04 3.10 18.64
N TRP A 303 -4.22 2.11 18.96
CA TRP A 303 -3.56 1.96 20.27
C TRP A 303 -2.04 1.99 20.20
N TYR A 304 -1.38 2.19 21.34
CA TYR A 304 0.08 2.14 21.51
C TYR A 304 0.87 3.03 20.55
N ASP A 305 0.32 4.22 20.27
CA ASP A 305 0.94 5.24 19.42
C ASP A 305 2.27 5.72 20.00
N GLN A 306 3.38 5.52 19.30
CA GLN A 306 4.71 5.94 19.72
C GLN A 306 5.07 7.35 19.22
N GLY A 307 4.20 7.98 18.45
CA GLY A 307 4.36 9.35 17.96
C GLY A 307 5.09 9.46 16.63
N GLY A 308 5.37 8.35 15.97
CA GLY A 308 5.94 8.30 14.62
C GLY A 308 4.91 8.38 13.50
N GLY A 309 5.38 8.26 12.26
CA GLY A 309 4.52 8.34 11.09
C GLY A 309 3.93 9.74 10.85
N ASP A 310 2.96 9.81 9.95
CA ASP A 310 2.30 11.05 9.51
C ASP A 310 0.92 11.21 10.14
N VAL A 311 0.32 10.11 10.57
CA VAL A 311 -1.07 10.02 11.00
C VAL A 311 -1.16 9.84 12.51
N HIS A 312 -2.07 10.57 13.13
CA HIS A 312 -2.54 10.32 14.47
C HIS A 312 -3.90 9.62 14.38
N SER A 313 -3.87 8.31 14.50
CA SER A 313 -5.01 7.44 14.27
C SER A 313 -5.89 7.31 15.51
N LEU A 314 -7.20 7.35 15.31
CA LEU A 314 -8.21 7.22 16.35
C LEU A 314 -9.14 6.05 16.02
N HIS A 315 -9.33 5.13 16.99
CA HIS A 315 -10.42 4.17 16.96
C HIS A 315 -11.45 4.55 18.01
N ASN A 316 -12.73 4.53 17.65
CA ASN A 316 -13.79 4.89 18.58
C ASN A 316 -15.05 4.04 18.34
N TYR A 317 -15.31 3.10 19.23
CA TYR A 317 -16.47 2.22 19.16
C TYR A 317 -17.55 2.54 20.20
N PHE A 318 -17.17 3.09 21.36
CA PHE A 318 -18.06 3.16 22.53
C PHE A 318 -18.19 4.54 23.14
N TYR A 319 -17.34 5.50 22.81
CA TYR A 319 -17.30 6.80 23.46
C TYR A 319 -17.83 7.92 22.55
N PRO A 320 -18.35 9.03 23.12
CA PRO A 320 -18.61 10.22 22.32
C PRO A 320 -17.37 10.65 21.55
N LEU A 321 -17.54 10.87 20.26
CA LEU A 321 -16.45 11.22 19.37
C LEU A 321 -15.99 12.67 19.63
N HIS A 322 -14.73 12.82 19.99
CA HIS A 322 -14.06 14.12 20.16
C HIS A 322 -12.78 14.14 19.34
N VAL A 323 -12.84 14.71 18.15
CA VAL A 323 -11.65 14.90 17.29
C VAL A 323 -11.09 16.30 17.55
N ARG A 324 -9.80 16.38 17.89
CA ARG A 324 -9.08 17.64 18.09
C ARG A 324 -7.82 17.66 17.23
N PRO A 325 -7.43 18.81 16.69
CA PRO A 325 -6.15 18.96 15.99
C PRO A 325 -4.98 18.46 16.85
N GLN A 326 -4.03 17.81 16.21
CA GLN A 326 -2.82 17.27 16.83
C GLN A 326 -1.59 17.72 16.02
N LYS A 327 -0.38 17.33 16.48
CA LYS A 327 0.87 17.61 15.77
C LYS A 327 1.03 16.81 14.46
N ARG A 328 0.27 15.73 14.30
CA ARG A 328 0.17 14.91 13.09
C ARG A 328 -1.26 15.01 12.55
N THR A 329 -1.46 14.65 11.27
CA THR A 329 -2.80 14.64 10.68
C THR A 329 -3.68 13.63 11.38
N VAL A 330 -4.87 14.04 11.81
CA VAL A 330 -5.78 13.17 12.56
C VAL A 330 -6.67 12.39 11.60
N ALA A 331 -6.72 11.08 11.78
CA ALA A 331 -7.67 10.20 11.13
C ALA A 331 -8.54 9.48 12.17
N LEU A 332 -9.84 9.47 11.95
CA LEU A 332 -10.72 8.50 12.60
C LEU A 332 -10.72 7.26 11.71
N SER A 333 -9.75 6.38 11.97
CA SER A 333 -9.43 5.25 11.10
C SER A 333 -10.33 4.05 11.30
N GLU A 334 -10.96 3.94 12.47
CA GLU A 334 -12.03 2.97 12.71
C GLU A 334 -13.11 3.53 13.64
N TYR A 335 -14.37 3.34 13.26
CA TYR A 335 -15.53 3.69 14.09
C TYR A 335 -16.77 2.95 13.62
N GLY A 336 -17.80 2.92 14.46
CA GLY A 336 -19.05 2.25 14.17
C GLY A 336 -18.96 0.74 14.42
N GLY A 337 -19.41 -0.05 13.47
CA GLY A 337 -19.51 -1.51 13.61
C GLY A 337 -20.94 -1.92 13.86
N ILE A 338 -21.77 -1.92 12.79
CA ILE A 338 -23.12 -2.45 12.83
C ILE A 338 -23.08 -3.84 12.21
N ALA A 339 -23.34 -4.86 13.04
CA ALA A 339 -23.51 -6.21 12.52
C ALA A 339 -24.86 -6.31 11.80
N TRP A 340 -24.83 -6.64 10.52
CA TRP A 340 -26.01 -6.94 9.74
C TRP A 340 -26.08 -8.44 9.45
N PRO A 341 -26.94 -9.20 10.12
CA PRO A 341 -27.01 -10.64 9.90
C PRO A 341 -27.58 -10.94 8.51
N MET A 342 -26.84 -11.72 7.73
CA MET A 342 -27.32 -12.23 6.45
C MET A 342 -27.79 -13.65 6.64
N PRO A 343 -29.08 -13.99 6.34
CA PRO A 343 -29.63 -15.31 6.52
C PRO A 343 -28.78 -16.40 5.85
N GLY A 344 -28.35 -17.39 6.63
CA GLY A 344 -27.47 -18.48 6.19
C GLY A 344 -25.98 -18.16 6.13
N HIS A 345 -25.56 -16.97 6.59
CA HIS A 345 -24.16 -16.54 6.66
C HIS A 345 -23.81 -15.92 8.02
N GLU A 346 -24.61 -16.15 9.02
CA GLU A 346 -24.32 -15.71 10.38
C GLU A 346 -23.12 -16.48 10.94
N ALA A 347 -22.22 -15.77 11.63
CA ALA A 347 -21.19 -16.40 12.41
C ALA A 347 -21.83 -17.12 13.62
N PRO A 348 -21.35 -18.29 14.02
CA PRO A 348 -21.87 -19.04 15.17
C PRO A 348 -21.64 -18.33 16.50
#